data_435ba470e529ddafbb0ad8962085fa33
#
_entry.id   435ba470e529ddafbb0ad8962085fa33
#
_cell.length_a   1.000
_cell.length_b   1.000
_cell.length_c   1.000
_cell.angle_alpha   90.00
_cell.angle_beta   90.00
_cell.angle_gamma   90.00
#
_symmetry.space_group_name_H-M   'P 1'
#
loop_
_entity.id
_entity.type
_entity.pdbx_description
1 polymer ?
#
loop_
_entity_poly.entity_id
_entity_poly.type
_entity_poly.pdbx_seq_one_letter_code
_entity_poly.pdbx_strand_id
1 'polypeptide(L)'
;MSERVVAVTGGHGVLGRAVVQAALDAGLKVAVIDHATGQTAPDGVLEIGGVDLTDAAQAQGAVDRVVAHFGRLDALLNIAGGFVWQTTDDVRPAWDRMFALNLTTALNASRAALVPLKASPDGRIVNVGSAAALKAGMGMGAYTASKSAVHKLTESLAEELKSTSVTVNAVLPSILDTAQNRADMPDVDPAQWVAPADLAAVILFLASPAGRAMTGALVPVTGRV
;
A
#
# COMPACT_ATOMS: atom_id res chain seq x y z
N MET A 1 8.04 2.87 26.00
CA MET A 1 7.78 3.58 24.71
C MET A 1 6.40 3.12 24.26
N SER A 2 5.49 4.01 23.91
CA SER A 2 4.17 3.59 23.39
C SER A 2 4.38 2.82 22.08
N GLU A 3 3.77 1.64 21.97
CA GLU A 3 3.87 0.82 20.76
C GLU A 3 3.28 1.58 19.58
N ARG A 4 4.00 1.63 18.47
CA ARG A 4 3.53 2.29 17.24
C ARG A 4 2.39 1.48 16.62
N VAL A 5 1.41 2.19 16.05
CA VAL A 5 0.23 1.62 15.40
C VAL A 5 0.35 1.79 13.90
N VAL A 6 0.22 0.71 13.15
CA VAL A 6 0.20 0.72 11.68
C VAL A 6 -1.13 0.18 11.16
N ALA A 7 -1.69 0.85 10.15
CA ALA A 7 -2.84 0.36 9.40
C ALA A 7 -2.38 -0.11 8.02
N VAL A 8 -2.75 -1.33 7.64
CA VAL A 8 -2.39 -1.97 6.37
C VAL A 8 -3.65 -2.17 5.55
N THR A 9 -3.78 -1.47 4.43
CA THR A 9 -4.88 -1.70 3.49
C THR A 9 -4.56 -2.89 2.60
N GLY A 10 -5.56 -3.72 2.24
CA GLY A 10 -5.33 -4.93 1.45
C GLY A 10 -4.51 -6.00 2.19
N GLY A 11 -4.67 -6.08 3.52
CA GLY A 11 -3.85 -6.93 4.39
C GLY A 11 -3.97 -8.44 4.12
N HIS A 12 -5.03 -8.89 3.46
CA HIS A 12 -5.23 -10.30 3.09
C HIS A 12 -4.62 -10.69 1.74
N GLY A 13 -4.14 -9.73 0.95
CA GLY A 13 -3.35 -9.99 -0.26
C GLY A 13 -1.98 -10.59 0.05
N VAL A 14 -1.28 -11.10 -0.96
CA VAL A 14 0.04 -11.73 -0.78
C VAL A 14 1.04 -10.77 -0.14
N LEU A 15 1.17 -9.55 -0.67
CA LEU A 15 2.05 -8.54 -0.08
C LEU A 15 1.54 -8.07 1.27
N GLY A 16 0.22 -7.86 1.40
CA GLY A 16 -0.39 -7.40 2.65
C GLY A 16 -0.08 -8.33 3.81
N ARG A 17 -0.20 -9.65 3.63
CA ARG A 17 0.15 -10.65 4.65
C ARG A 17 1.63 -10.60 5.03
N ALA A 18 2.52 -10.44 4.07
CA ALA A 18 3.94 -10.30 4.34
C ALA A 18 4.26 -9.04 5.15
N VAL A 19 3.59 -7.91 4.83
CA VAL A 19 3.72 -6.64 5.57
C VAL A 19 3.15 -6.75 6.98
N VAL A 20 1.97 -7.36 7.14
CA VAL A 20 1.35 -7.61 8.46
C VAL A 20 2.27 -8.46 9.33
N GLN A 21 2.78 -9.57 8.81
CA GLN A 21 3.70 -10.43 9.56
C GLN A 21 4.97 -9.71 9.97
N ALA A 22 5.61 -9.01 9.04
CA ALA A 22 6.82 -8.25 9.33
C ALA A 22 6.59 -7.12 10.36
N ALA A 23 5.40 -6.49 10.35
CA ALA A 23 5.02 -5.48 11.34
C ALA A 23 4.84 -6.09 12.74
N LEU A 24 4.22 -7.26 12.83
CA LEU A 24 4.08 -8.02 14.09
C LEU A 24 5.44 -8.44 14.63
N ASP A 25 6.31 -8.98 13.78
CA ASP A 25 7.68 -9.39 14.15
C ASP A 25 8.52 -8.20 14.67
N ALA A 26 8.22 -7.00 14.16
CA ALA A 26 8.81 -5.75 14.66
C ALA A 26 8.16 -5.20 15.95
N GLY A 27 7.18 -5.89 16.54
CA GLY A 27 6.50 -5.49 17.77
C GLY A 27 5.53 -4.32 17.58
N LEU A 28 5.02 -4.09 16.38
CA LEU A 28 4.04 -3.03 16.10
C LEU A 28 2.61 -3.52 16.42
N LYS A 29 1.71 -2.58 16.75
CA LYS A 29 0.27 -2.82 16.76
C LYS A 29 -0.25 -2.67 15.34
N VAL A 30 -1.01 -3.66 14.86
CA VAL A 30 -1.42 -3.75 13.46
C VAL A 30 -2.94 -3.72 13.35
N ALA A 31 -3.45 -2.88 12.45
CA ALA A 31 -4.81 -2.97 11.93
C ALA A 31 -4.77 -3.41 10.45
N VAL A 32 -5.60 -4.35 10.08
CA VAL A 32 -5.85 -4.73 8.69
C VAL A 32 -7.17 -4.10 8.25
N ILE A 33 -7.16 -3.39 7.14
CA ILE A 33 -8.35 -2.83 6.47
C ILE A 33 -8.46 -3.51 5.10
N ASP A 34 -9.52 -4.30 4.89
CA ASP A 34 -9.66 -5.07 3.66
C ASP A 34 -11.13 -5.12 3.18
N HIS A 35 -11.31 -5.31 1.88
CA HIS A 35 -12.64 -5.55 1.31
C HIS A 35 -13.15 -6.97 1.63
N ALA A 36 -12.24 -7.92 1.79
CA ALA A 36 -12.58 -9.30 2.14
C ALA A 36 -13.23 -9.38 3.53
N THR A 37 -14.20 -10.29 3.66
CA THR A 37 -14.86 -10.60 4.94
C THR A 37 -14.59 -12.04 5.35
N GLY A 38 -14.68 -12.34 6.65
CA GLY A 38 -14.53 -13.70 7.16
C GLY A 38 -13.13 -14.27 7.11
N GLN A 39 -12.13 -13.42 6.86
CA GLN A 39 -10.72 -13.77 6.96
C GLN A 39 -10.30 -13.76 8.43
N THR A 40 -9.39 -14.66 8.79
CA THR A 40 -8.81 -14.67 10.13
C THR A 40 -7.47 -13.93 10.08
N ALA A 41 -7.39 -12.84 10.80
CA ALA A 41 -6.12 -12.16 11.03
C ALA A 41 -5.28 -12.91 12.08
N PRO A 42 -3.95 -12.74 12.09
CA PRO A 42 -3.11 -13.21 13.18
C PRO A 42 -3.54 -12.66 14.54
N ASP A 43 -3.20 -13.36 15.62
CA ASP A 43 -3.50 -12.91 16.99
C ASP A 43 -2.93 -11.50 17.25
N GLY A 44 -3.72 -10.66 17.89
CA GLY A 44 -3.34 -9.28 18.23
C GLY A 44 -3.51 -8.26 17.09
N VAL A 45 -4.00 -8.67 15.93
CA VAL A 45 -4.33 -7.77 14.80
C VAL A 45 -5.78 -7.31 14.91
N LEU A 46 -6.01 -5.99 14.78
CA LEU A 46 -7.36 -5.45 14.62
C LEU A 46 -7.82 -5.70 13.18
N GLU A 47 -8.80 -6.58 13.01
CA GLU A 47 -9.41 -6.88 11.70
C GLU A 47 -10.57 -5.93 11.39
N ILE A 48 -10.52 -5.29 10.23
CA ILE A 48 -11.56 -4.39 9.70
C ILE A 48 -11.91 -4.83 8.27
N GLY A 49 -12.65 -5.93 8.16
CA GLY A 49 -13.10 -6.48 6.89
C GLY A 49 -14.38 -5.82 6.36
N GLY A 50 -14.67 -6.07 5.08
CA GLY A 50 -15.86 -5.57 4.38
C GLY A 50 -15.82 -4.08 4.03
N VAL A 51 -14.63 -3.48 3.95
CA VAL A 51 -14.44 -2.04 3.69
C VAL A 51 -14.17 -1.81 2.20
N ASP A 52 -15.06 -1.08 1.54
CA ASP A 52 -14.79 -0.54 0.21
C ASP A 52 -14.04 0.80 0.33
N LEU A 53 -12.74 0.77 0.12
CA LEU A 53 -11.89 1.97 0.17
C LEU A 53 -12.12 2.93 -1.01
N THR A 54 -12.88 2.55 -2.03
CA THR A 54 -13.31 3.49 -3.08
C THR A 54 -14.39 4.44 -2.58
N ASP A 55 -15.08 4.07 -1.49
CA ASP A 55 -16.01 4.91 -0.75
C ASP A 55 -15.28 5.68 0.37
N ALA A 56 -15.29 7.01 0.26
CA ALA A 56 -14.59 7.87 1.21
C ALA A 56 -15.15 7.79 2.65
N ALA A 57 -16.45 7.54 2.81
CA ALA A 57 -17.07 7.42 4.13
C ALA A 57 -16.68 6.11 4.81
N GLN A 58 -16.61 5.01 4.05
CA GLN A 58 -16.13 3.73 4.57
C GLN A 58 -14.64 3.78 4.94
N ALA A 59 -13.80 4.43 4.11
CA ALA A 59 -12.40 4.65 4.43
C ALA A 59 -12.22 5.45 5.72
N GLN A 60 -13.01 6.53 5.92
CA GLN A 60 -13.01 7.31 7.16
C GLN A 60 -13.43 6.45 8.35
N GLY A 61 -14.55 5.74 8.25
CA GLY A 61 -15.04 4.87 9.33
C GLY A 61 -14.05 3.77 9.73
N ALA A 62 -13.29 3.23 8.75
CA ALA A 62 -12.25 2.24 9.04
C ALA A 62 -11.09 2.85 9.84
N VAL A 63 -10.60 4.03 9.46
CA VAL A 63 -9.54 4.73 10.21
C VAL A 63 -10.02 5.15 11.59
N ASP A 64 -11.26 5.62 11.73
CA ASP A 64 -11.85 5.97 13.03
C ASP A 64 -11.89 4.75 13.98
N ARG A 65 -12.17 3.54 13.45
CA ARG A 65 -12.10 2.30 14.22
C ARG A 65 -10.69 1.97 14.69
N VAL A 66 -9.66 2.21 13.85
CA VAL A 66 -8.26 2.04 14.25
C VAL A 66 -7.92 2.96 15.42
N VAL A 67 -8.27 4.24 15.29
CA VAL A 67 -8.00 5.25 16.33
C VAL A 67 -8.80 4.97 17.60
N ALA A 68 -10.07 4.56 17.48
CA ALA A 68 -10.88 4.19 18.63
C ALA A 68 -10.31 2.99 19.41
N HIS A 69 -9.72 2.01 18.71
CA HIS A 69 -9.17 0.80 19.32
C HIS A 69 -7.79 1.03 19.96
N PHE A 70 -6.87 1.72 19.27
CA PHE A 70 -5.49 1.88 19.69
C PHE A 70 -5.17 3.27 20.30
N GLY A 71 -6.07 4.24 20.17
CA GLY A 71 -5.88 5.62 20.64
C GLY A 71 -4.97 6.46 19.71
N ARG A 72 -4.41 5.89 18.65
CA ARG A 72 -3.48 6.55 17.73
C ARG A 72 -3.35 5.84 16.40
N LEU A 73 -2.73 6.51 15.44
CA LEU A 73 -2.23 5.91 14.20
C LEU A 73 -0.89 6.57 13.85
N ASP A 74 0.15 5.76 13.60
CA ASP A 74 1.51 6.24 13.30
C ASP A 74 1.94 5.96 11.88
N ALA A 75 1.38 4.94 11.23
CA ALA A 75 1.65 4.69 9.83
C ALA A 75 0.42 4.15 9.09
N LEU A 76 0.23 4.61 7.85
CA LEU A 76 -0.70 4.05 6.88
C LEU A 76 0.10 3.41 5.75
N LEU A 77 -0.13 2.12 5.51
CA LEU A 77 0.50 1.34 4.44
C LEU A 77 -0.56 1.01 3.39
N ASN A 78 -0.55 1.74 2.28
CA ASN A 78 -1.50 1.58 1.18
C ASN A 78 -1.05 0.45 0.26
N ILE A 79 -1.44 -0.78 0.63
CA ILE A 79 -1.13 -2.00 -0.12
C ILE A 79 -2.28 -2.41 -1.05
N ALA A 80 -3.53 -2.04 -0.70
CA ALA A 80 -4.70 -2.32 -1.52
C ALA A 80 -4.50 -1.84 -2.97
N GLY A 81 -4.82 -2.70 -3.92
CA GLY A 81 -4.68 -2.43 -5.34
C GLY A 81 -4.87 -3.70 -6.16
N GLY A 82 -4.77 -3.55 -7.48
CA GLY A 82 -4.94 -4.66 -8.39
C GLY A 82 -4.27 -4.45 -9.73
N PHE A 83 -4.28 -5.49 -10.54
CA PHE A 83 -3.73 -5.52 -11.89
C PHE A 83 -4.75 -6.13 -12.85
N VAL A 84 -4.86 -5.55 -14.04
CA VAL A 84 -5.57 -6.13 -15.19
C VAL A 84 -4.69 -5.92 -16.41
N TRP A 85 -4.38 -7.01 -17.11
CA TRP A 85 -3.78 -6.93 -18.45
C TRP A 85 -4.90 -6.72 -19.47
N GLN A 86 -4.84 -5.64 -20.25
CA GLN A 86 -5.85 -5.30 -21.24
C GLN A 86 -5.26 -4.38 -22.31
N THR A 87 -5.45 -4.74 -23.58
CA THR A 87 -5.09 -3.88 -24.71
C THR A 87 -6.15 -2.78 -24.90
N THR A 88 -5.80 -1.73 -25.65
CA THR A 88 -6.67 -0.56 -25.83
C THR A 88 -7.92 -0.86 -26.66
N ASP A 89 -7.88 -1.89 -27.50
CA ASP A 89 -8.98 -2.38 -28.34
C ASP A 89 -9.95 -3.32 -27.61
N ASP A 90 -9.64 -3.71 -26.36
CA ASP A 90 -10.57 -4.48 -25.54
C ASP A 90 -11.71 -3.58 -25.04
N VAL A 91 -12.94 -4.05 -25.16
CA VAL A 91 -14.15 -3.29 -24.78
C VAL A 91 -14.44 -3.26 -23.28
N ARG A 92 -13.67 -4.00 -22.45
CA ARG A 92 -13.89 -4.05 -21.00
C ARG A 92 -13.38 -2.80 -20.29
N PRO A 93 -14.11 -2.26 -19.31
CA PRO A 93 -13.76 -1.00 -18.64
C PRO A 93 -12.62 -1.16 -17.62
N ALA A 94 -11.42 -1.53 -18.05
CA ALA A 94 -10.27 -1.71 -17.17
C ALA A 94 -9.74 -0.38 -16.60
N TRP A 95 -9.86 0.72 -17.37
CA TRP A 95 -9.35 2.02 -16.95
C TRP A 95 -10.00 2.50 -15.66
N ASP A 96 -11.32 2.62 -15.63
CA ASP A 96 -12.04 3.06 -14.42
C ASP A 96 -11.76 2.15 -13.24
N ARG A 97 -11.74 0.82 -13.49
CA ARG A 97 -11.44 -0.16 -12.45
C ARG A 97 -10.03 0.01 -11.89
N MET A 98 -9.02 0.22 -12.75
CA MET A 98 -7.65 0.39 -12.28
C MET A 98 -7.46 1.68 -11.50
N PHE A 99 -8.07 2.79 -11.93
CA PHE A 99 -8.05 4.04 -11.17
C PHE A 99 -8.79 3.90 -9.85
N ALA A 100 -9.95 3.27 -9.81
CA ALA A 100 -10.68 3.02 -8.57
C ALA A 100 -9.84 2.18 -7.58
N LEU A 101 -9.32 1.02 -8.03
CA LEU A 101 -8.60 0.10 -7.16
C LEU A 101 -7.23 0.61 -6.70
N ASN A 102 -6.50 1.34 -7.55
CA ASN A 102 -5.13 1.72 -7.23
C ASN A 102 -5.01 3.16 -6.70
N LEU A 103 -5.73 4.12 -7.30
CA LEU A 103 -5.61 5.53 -6.92
C LEU A 103 -6.66 5.92 -5.88
N THR A 104 -7.96 5.66 -6.15
CA THR A 104 -9.04 6.16 -5.28
C THR A 104 -8.95 5.54 -3.88
N THR A 105 -8.61 4.25 -3.78
CA THR A 105 -8.41 3.57 -2.49
C THR A 105 -7.28 4.22 -1.69
N ALA A 106 -6.12 4.46 -2.31
CA ALA A 106 -4.97 5.09 -1.65
C ALA A 106 -5.26 6.55 -1.26
N LEU A 107 -5.96 7.30 -2.12
CA LEU A 107 -6.36 8.68 -1.84
C LEU A 107 -7.31 8.75 -0.65
N ASN A 108 -8.39 7.96 -0.65
CA ASN A 108 -9.39 7.98 0.40
C ASN A 108 -8.81 7.54 1.76
N ALA A 109 -8.05 6.45 1.78
CA ALA A 109 -7.37 5.99 3.00
C ALA A 109 -6.37 7.03 3.52
N SER A 110 -5.59 7.66 2.63
CA SER A 110 -4.65 8.71 3.02
C SER A 110 -5.37 9.93 3.61
N ARG A 111 -6.45 10.40 2.97
CA ARG A 111 -7.27 11.52 3.48
C ARG A 111 -7.83 11.23 4.87
N ALA A 112 -8.41 10.05 5.06
CA ALA A 112 -8.95 9.61 6.35
C ALA A 112 -7.88 9.61 7.44
N ALA A 113 -6.66 9.20 7.11
CA ALA A 113 -5.55 9.07 8.05
C ALA A 113 -4.83 10.40 8.39
N LEU A 114 -5.08 11.50 7.65
CA LEU A 114 -4.30 12.74 7.83
C LEU A 114 -4.35 13.30 9.26
N VAL A 115 -5.53 13.30 9.89
CA VAL A 115 -5.69 13.87 11.23
C VAL A 115 -4.88 13.08 12.27
N PRO A 116 -5.07 11.77 12.41
CA PRO A 116 -4.28 11.00 13.39
C PRO A 116 -2.79 10.95 13.06
N LEU A 117 -2.39 10.90 11.78
CA LEU A 117 -0.98 10.90 11.39
C LEU A 117 -0.29 12.22 11.72
N LYS A 118 -0.96 13.38 11.55
CA LYS A 118 -0.44 14.68 11.96
C LYS A 118 -0.33 14.82 13.49
N ALA A 119 -1.17 14.12 14.24
CA ALA A 119 -1.09 14.08 15.70
C ALA A 119 0.04 13.15 16.20
N SER A 120 0.52 12.24 15.36
CA SER A 120 1.68 11.40 15.67
C SER A 120 2.97 12.23 15.59
N PRO A 121 3.92 12.07 16.53
CA PRO A 121 5.23 12.71 16.43
C PRO A 121 6.04 12.20 15.24
N ASP A 122 5.61 11.12 14.61
CA ASP A 122 6.38 10.38 13.62
C ASP A 122 5.45 9.68 12.60
N GLY A 123 4.54 10.47 11.98
CA GLY A 123 3.54 9.97 11.02
C GLY A 123 4.17 9.49 9.71
N ARG A 124 3.63 8.41 9.11
CA ARG A 124 4.13 7.83 7.86
C ARG A 124 2.98 7.43 6.94
N ILE A 125 3.14 7.70 5.65
CA ILE A 125 2.33 7.08 4.60
C ILE A 125 3.30 6.39 3.64
N VAL A 126 3.06 5.11 3.37
CA VAL A 126 3.80 4.35 2.36
C VAL A 126 2.82 3.80 1.34
N ASN A 127 2.98 4.20 0.09
CA ASN A 127 2.16 3.76 -1.04
C ASN A 127 2.88 2.65 -1.82
N VAL A 128 2.12 1.77 -2.45
CA VAL A 128 2.64 0.79 -3.42
C VAL A 128 2.36 1.28 -4.84
N GLY A 129 3.39 1.82 -5.46
CA GLY A 129 3.43 2.17 -6.87
C GLY A 129 3.74 0.97 -7.76
N SER A 130 4.53 1.17 -8.81
CA SER A 130 5.04 0.12 -9.68
C SER A 130 6.23 0.62 -10.51
N ALA A 131 7.27 -0.17 -10.69
CA ALA A 131 8.34 0.13 -11.63
C ALA A 131 7.84 0.18 -13.08
N ALA A 132 6.83 -0.63 -13.42
CA ALA A 132 6.19 -0.63 -14.74
C ALA A 132 5.49 0.71 -15.07
N ALA A 133 5.17 1.54 -14.07
CA ALA A 133 4.59 2.86 -14.30
C ALA A 133 5.62 3.89 -14.83
N LEU A 134 6.90 3.59 -14.80
CA LEU A 134 7.96 4.42 -15.42
C LEU A 134 8.00 4.23 -16.93
N LYS A 135 7.66 3.02 -17.41
CA LYS A 135 7.59 2.71 -18.85
C LYS A 135 6.56 1.59 -19.06
N ALA A 136 5.43 1.93 -19.66
CA ALA A 136 4.34 0.98 -19.89
C ALA A 136 4.71 -0.09 -20.91
N GLY A 137 4.39 -1.35 -20.61
CA GLY A 137 4.40 -2.45 -21.55
C GLY A 137 3.06 -2.60 -22.28
N MET A 138 3.01 -3.50 -23.28
CA MET A 138 1.78 -3.85 -23.99
C MET A 138 0.76 -4.45 -23.01
N GLY A 139 -0.50 -4.04 -23.12
CA GLY A 139 -1.59 -4.50 -22.26
C GLY A 139 -1.59 -3.94 -20.83
N MET A 140 -0.65 -3.03 -20.49
CA MET A 140 -0.50 -2.49 -19.17
C MET A 140 -0.97 -1.02 -19.04
N GLY A 141 -1.58 -0.46 -20.08
CA GLY A 141 -1.91 0.98 -20.13
C GLY A 141 -2.73 1.46 -18.95
N ALA A 142 -3.88 0.85 -18.68
CA ALA A 142 -4.75 1.23 -17.57
C ALA A 142 -4.06 1.08 -16.20
N TYR A 143 -3.36 -0.04 -16.00
CA TYR A 143 -2.62 -0.30 -14.77
C TYR A 143 -1.51 0.74 -14.54
N THR A 144 -0.63 0.91 -15.51
CA THR A 144 0.53 1.82 -15.38
C THR A 144 0.11 3.27 -15.25
N ALA A 145 -0.95 3.71 -15.94
CA ALA A 145 -1.52 5.04 -15.76
C ALA A 145 -2.03 5.24 -14.32
N SER A 146 -2.78 4.27 -13.79
CA SER A 146 -3.28 4.34 -12.41
C SER A 146 -2.13 4.35 -11.37
N LYS A 147 -1.06 3.57 -11.60
CA LYS A 147 0.12 3.56 -10.72
C LYS A 147 0.98 4.82 -10.86
N SER A 148 1.07 5.41 -12.06
CA SER A 148 1.67 6.75 -12.23
C SER A 148 0.91 7.81 -11.44
N ALA A 149 -0.42 7.73 -11.39
CA ALA A 149 -1.22 8.63 -10.56
C ALA A 149 -0.93 8.43 -9.05
N VAL A 150 -0.67 7.21 -8.57
CA VAL A 150 -0.21 6.96 -7.19
C VAL A 150 1.17 7.60 -6.94
N HIS A 151 2.09 7.57 -7.92
CA HIS A 151 3.38 8.27 -7.79
C HIS A 151 3.14 9.77 -7.59
N LYS A 152 2.29 10.40 -8.40
CA LYS A 152 1.97 11.83 -8.27
C LYS A 152 1.21 12.15 -6.98
N LEU A 153 0.32 11.29 -6.52
CA LEU A 153 -0.32 11.41 -5.22
C LEU A 153 0.73 11.42 -4.09
N THR A 154 1.72 10.54 -4.17
CA THR A 154 2.82 10.47 -3.18
C THR A 154 3.61 11.76 -3.12
N GLU A 155 4.04 12.28 -4.27
CA GLU A 155 4.79 13.54 -4.38
C GLU A 155 3.96 14.72 -3.86
N SER A 156 2.68 14.84 -4.24
CA SER A 156 1.79 15.91 -3.83
C SER A 156 1.56 15.89 -2.31
N LEU A 157 1.21 14.74 -1.74
CA LEU A 157 1.01 14.62 -0.30
C LEU A 157 2.30 14.92 0.49
N ALA A 158 3.48 14.55 -0.04
CA ALA A 158 4.75 14.88 0.60
C ALA A 158 4.99 16.40 0.67
N GLU A 159 4.69 17.12 -0.41
CA GLU A 159 4.79 18.58 -0.42
C GLU A 159 3.73 19.26 0.48
N GLU A 160 2.48 18.78 0.45
CA GLU A 160 1.40 19.30 1.30
C GLU A 160 1.67 19.11 2.80
N LEU A 161 2.41 18.04 3.17
CA LEU A 161 2.70 17.68 4.56
C LEU A 161 4.09 18.13 5.03
N LYS A 162 4.84 18.85 4.22
CA LYS A 162 6.24 19.25 4.44
C LYS A 162 6.46 20.02 5.75
N SER A 163 5.45 20.74 6.23
CA SER A 163 5.50 21.50 7.50
C SER A 163 5.10 20.68 8.72
N THR A 164 4.87 19.37 8.56
CA THR A 164 4.45 18.46 9.62
C THR A 164 5.53 17.39 9.90
N SER A 165 5.25 16.49 10.86
CA SER A 165 6.08 15.30 11.12
C SER A 165 5.83 14.14 10.15
N VAL A 166 4.85 14.28 9.23
CA VAL A 166 4.42 13.19 8.34
C VAL A 166 5.32 13.10 7.12
N THR A 167 5.85 11.92 6.84
CA THR A 167 6.51 11.64 5.55
C THR A 167 5.65 10.75 4.67
N VAL A 168 5.73 10.94 3.35
CA VAL A 168 4.98 10.19 2.35
C VAL A 168 5.92 9.68 1.29
N ASN A 169 6.00 8.36 1.11
CA ASN A 169 6.87 7.72 0.13
C ASN A 169 6.13 6.62 -0.61
N ALA A 170 6.65 6.18 -1.74
CA ALA A 170 6.18 5.00 -2.44
C ALA A 170 7.31 4.01 -2.72
N VAL A 171 6.99 2.72 -2.62
CA VAL A 171 7.82 1.65 -3.16
C VAL A 171 7.35 1.31 -4.58
N LEU A 172 8.29 1.04 -5.49
CA LEU A 172 8.03 0.72 -6.89
C LEU A 172 8.54 -0.70 -7.18
N PRO A 173 7.76 -1.74 -6.81
CA PRO A 173 8.16 -3.10 -7.13
C PRO A 173 8.12 -3.36 -8.64
N SER A 174 9.00 -4.26 -9.10
CA SER A 174 8.89 -4.93 -10.39
C SER A 174 7.89 -6.09 -10.30
N ILE A 175 8.31 -7.30 -10.62
CA ILE A 175 7.48 -8.51 -10.50
C ILE A 175 7.61 -9.06 -9.09
N LEU A 176 6.49 -9.22 -8.39
CA LEU A 176 6.46 -9.91 -7.10
C LEU A 176 6.42 -11.42 -7.30
N ASP A 177 7.18 -12.14 -6.50
CA ASP A 177 7.13 -13.59 -6.44
C ASP A 177 5.82 -14.05 -5.76
N THR A 178 4.83 -14.36 -6.58
CA THR A 178 3.52 -14.83 -6.14
C THR A 178 3.13 -16.08 -6.92
N ALA A 179 2.26 -16.91 -6.34
CA ALA A 179 1.75 -18.09 -7.03
C ALA A 179 1.05 -17.73 -8.36
N GLN A 180 0.35 -16.59 -8.40
CA GLN A 180 -0.30 -16.09 -9.62
C GLN A 180 0.73 -15.72 -10.68
N ASN A 181 1.75 -14.93 -10.34
CA ASN A 181 2.77 -14.52 -11.31
C ASN A 181 3.60 -15.72 -11.82
N ARG A 182 3.86 -16.70 -10.95
CA ARG A 182 4.51 -17.96 -11.38
C ARG A 182 3.64 -18.74 -12.38
N ALA A 183 2.32 -18.75 -12.19
CA ALA A 183 1.40 -19.40 -13.11
C ALA A 183 1.27 -18.64 -14.44
N ASP A 184 1.28 -17.31 -14.40
CA ASP A 184 1.13 -16.44 -15.59
C ASP A 184 2.42 -16.38 -16.43
N MET A 185 3.60 -16.62 -15.81
CA MET A 185 4.92 -16.53 -16.43
C MET A 185 5.77 -17.75 -16.11
N PRO A 186 5.37 -18.96 -16.58
CA PRO A 186 6.04 -20.23 -16.21
C PRO A 186 7.48 -20.35 -16.71
N ASP A 187 7.84 -19.60 -17.77
CA ASP A 187 9.16 -19.64 -18.40
C ASP A 187 10.17 -18.63 -17.79
N VAL A 188 9.74 -17.83 -16.81
CA VAL A 188 10.59 -16.83 -16.16
C VAL A 188 11.06 -17.34 -14.80
N ASP A 189 12.36 -17.19 -14.51
CA ASP A 189 12.93 -17.62 -13.23
C ASP A 189 12.46 -16.74 -12.06
N PRO A 190 11.65 -17.28 -11.13
CA PRO A 190 11.13 -16.51 -10.00
C PRO A 190 12.22 -16.04 -9.02
N ALA A 191 13.43 -16.63 -9.04
CA ALA A 191 14.55 -16.21 -8.20
C ALA A 191 15.05 -14.79 -8.52
N GLN A 192 14.67 -14.25 -9.68
CA GLN A 192 14.98 -12.87 -10.06
C GLN A 192 13.95 -11.86 -9.59
N TRP A 193 12.77 -12.33 -9.17
CA TRP A 193 11.66 -11.48 -8.76
C TRP A 193 11.82 -10.96 -7.33
N VAL A 194 10.96 -10.03 -6.95
CA VAL A 194 10.95 -9.47 -5.60
C VAL A 194 10.17 -10.39 -4.67
N ALA A 195 10.80 -10.93 -3.66
CA ALA A 195 10.09 -11.67 -2.63
C ALA A 195 9.17 -10.72 -1.84
N PRO A 196 7.91 -11.11 -1.52
CA PRO A 196 7.02 -10.27 -0.72
C PRO A 196 7.62 -9.84 0.62
N ALA A 197 8.44 -10.68 1.26
CA ALA A 197 9.12 -10.36 2.51
C ALA A 197 10.18 -9.25 2.34
N ASP A 198 10.93 -9.25 1.23
CA ASP A 198 11.95 -8.23 0.95
C ASP A 198 11.28 -6.86 0.70
N LEU A 199 10.17 -6.85 -0.04
CA LEU A 199 9.40 -5.63 -0.24
C LEU A 199 8.78 -5.13 1.07
N ALA A 200 8.27 -6.04 1.91
CA ALA A 200 7.73 -5.70 3.23
C ALA A 200 8.80 -5.05 4.12
N ALA A 201 10.05 -5.53 4.09
CA ALA A 201 11.14 -4.94 4.85
C ALA A 201 11.42 -3.49 4.41
N VAL A 202 11.41 -3.18 3.11
CA VAL A 202 11.56 -1.81 2.60
C VAL A 202 10.38 -0.93 3.02
N ILE A 203 9.14 -1.44 2.92
CA ILE A 203 7.94 -0.73 3.36
C ILE A 203 8.05 -0.37 4.84
N LEU A 204 8.45 -1.31 5.71
CA LEU A 204 8.59 -1.07 7.15
C LEU A 204 9.75 -0.13 7.47
N PHE A 205 10.86 -0.17 6.73
CA PHE A 205 11.92 0.82 6.85
C PHE A 205 11.38 2.24 6.61
N LEU A 206 10.65 2.47 5.51
CA LEU A 206 10.03 3.76 5.20
C LEU A 206 8.97 4.17 6.23
N ALA A 207 8.26 3.20 6.80
CA ALA A 207 7.26 3.41 7.86
C ALA A 207 7.86 3.62 9.25
N SER A 208 9.16 3.39 9.43
CA SER A 208 9.85 3.47 10.71
C SER A 208 10.45 4.87 10.99
N PRO A 209 10.90 5.14 12.23
CA PRO A 209 11.68 6.33 12.53
C PRO A 209 12.99 6.44 11.72
N ALA A 210 13.57 5.32 11.28
CA ALA A 210 14.78 5.33 10.45
C ALA A 210 14.55 5.97 9.07
N GLY A 211 13.31 5.91 8.55
CA GLY A 211 12.91 6.54 7.28
C GLY A 211 12.58 8.03 7.37
N ARG A 212 12.71 8.67 8.54
CA ARG A 212 12.22 10.05 8.79
C ARG A 212 12.79 11.14 7.87
N ALA A 213 13.95 10.91 7.27
CA ALA A 213 14.58 11.86 6.37
C ALA A 213 14.11 11.71 4.91
N MET A 214 13.28 10.71 4.62
CA MET A 214 12.77 10.43 3.28
C MET A 214 11.31 10.89 3.18
N THR A 215 11.02 11.79 2.26
CA THR A 215 9.64 12.19 1.89
C THR A 215 9.60 12.53 0.40
N GLY A 216 8.50 12.20 -0.27
CA GLY A 216 8.34 12.34 -1.72
C GLY A 216 9.15 11.33 -2.54
N ALA A 217 9.78 10.35 -1.91
CA ALA A 217 10.62 9.39 -2.61
C ALA A 217 9.78 8.31 -3.29
N LEU A 218 10.19 8.00 -4.53
CA LEU A 218 9.71 6.87 -5.33
C LEU A 218 10.85 5.83 -5.35
N VAL A 219 10.75 4.81 -4.50
CA VAL A 219 11.83 3.87 -4.20
C VAL A 219 11.71 2.60 -5.05
N PRO A 220 12.52 2.39 -6.09
CA PRO A 220 12.51 1.15 -6.86
C PRO A 220 12.92 -0.03 -5.99
N VAL A 221 12.14 -1.12 -6.07
CA VAL A 221 12.44 -2.41 -5.45
C VAL A 221 12.24 -3.46 -6.53
N THR A 222 13.28 -3.71 -7.32
CA THR A 222 13.13 -4.39 -8.62
C THR A 222 13.69 -5.81 -8.65
N GLY A 223 14.30 -6.27 -7.57
CA GLY A 223 15.00 -7.56 -7.61
C GLY A 223 16.13 -7.53 -8.63
N ARG A 224 16.08 -8.46 -9.56
CA ARG A 224 17.08 -8.59 -10.64
C ARG A 224 16.45 -8.58 -12.04
N VAL A 225 15.25 -8.01 -12.18
CA VAL A 225 14.50 -7.80 -13.43
C VAL A 225 14.26 -6.34 -13.71
#